data_bf0a595d0f4cf76888d8fed26a1e09ae
#
_entry.id   bf0a595d0f4cf76888d8fed26a1e09ae
#
_cell.length_a   1.000
_cell.length_b   1.000
_cell.length_c   1.000
_cell.angle_alpha   90.00
_cell.angle_beta   90.00
_cell.angle_gamma   90.00
#
_symmetry.space_group_name_H-M   'P 1'
#
loop_
_entity.id
_entity.type
_entity.pdbx_description
1 polymer ?
#
loop_
_entity_poly.entity_id
_entity_poly.type
_entity_poly.pdbx_seq_one_letter_code
_entity_poly.pdbx_strand_id
1 'polypeptide(L)'
;MAVGERDLDAVLDAVLGSGSELAPAAAALSAAYRSGRRPGEVLDDPTAARAYAAVRMPATFAAVRAALRAAGPGLRPTTLLDIGGGTGAAVWAAAASLPSLRSAHVLDGSAPALALGRRIAAGAPDPVLAGATWTQARWPVDLPGADLATLAYFAGELRPEQQVAVVAAAAERAGAVAVVEPGTPAGFADLLRARDTLLGMGFRIVAPCPQDLDCPWATGSDWCHFPARLPRSARHRQVKGARLGWEDEKFSYVVAVRDGADRPEGRPEGRPEGRIVRHPVQRKGMVELTVCAARPGIERVIVSKRSGADYKAARDAGWGDAWPPHP
;
A
#
# COMPACT_ATOMS: atom_id res chain seq x y z
N MET A 1 14.78 15.72 7.86
CA MET A 1 13.58 15.18 8.54
C MET A 1 12.79 14.37 7.51
N ALA A 2 12.27 13.21 7.89
CA ALA A 2 11.45 12.43 6.96
C ALA A 2 10.15 13.18 6.63
N VAL A 3 9.81 13.23 5.35
CA VAL A 3 8.55 13.80 4.86
C VAL A 3 7.36 13.02 5.41
N GLY A 4 6.22 13.69 5.63
CA GLY A 4 5.04 13.08 6.24
C GLY A 4 3.72 13.51 5.60
N GLU A 5 2.61 13.09 6.20
CA GLU A 5 1.25 13.44 5.77
C GLU A 5 1.02 14.96 5.70
N ARG A 6 1.55 15.70 6.69
CA ARG A 6 1.38 17.15 6.74
C ARG A 6 2.10 17.86 5.61
N ASP A 7 3.28 17.34 5.21
CA ASP A 7 4.03 17.89 4.08
C ASP A 7 3.31 17.62 2.78
N LEU A 8 2.78 16.39 2.59
CA LEU A 8 1.96 16.05 1.43
C LEU A 8 0.72 16.95 1.34
N ASP A 9 -0.03 17.11 2.45
CA ASP A 9 -1.22 17.96 2.48
C ASP A 9 -0.89 19.42 2.14
N ALA A 10 0.19 19.97 2.70
CA ALA A 10 0.62 21.35 2.44
C ALA A 10 0.98 21.56 0.95
N VAL A 11 1.69 20.60 0.35
CA VAL A 11 2.04 20.67 -1.08
C VAL A 11 0.81 20.50 -1.97
N LEU A 12 -0.09 19.58 -1.63
CA LEU A 12 -1.36 19.43 -2.35
C LEU A 12 -2.22 20.69 -2.26
N ASP A 13 -2.25 21.37 -1.11
CA ASP A 13 -2.95 22.64 -0.96
C ASP A 13 -2.37 23.74 -1.88
N ALA A 14 -1.05 23.81 -1.97
CA ALA A 14 -0.37 24.79 -2.82
C ALA A 14 -0.56 24.51 -4.33
N VAL A 15 -0.56 23.23 -4.73
CA VAL A 15 -0.58 22.83 -6.15
C VAL A 15 -1.99 22.73 -6.74
N LEU A 16 -2.98 22.25 -5.95
CA LEU A 16 -4.32 21.95 -6.47
C LEU A 16 -5.31 23.12 -6.37
N GLY A 17 -5.07 24.09 -5.49
CA GLY A 17 -5.97 25.22 -5.27
C GLY A 17 -7.26 24.86 -4.51
N SER A 18 -8.35 25.57 -4.81
CA SER A 18 -9.63 25.43 -4.10
C SER A 18 -10.28 24.07 -4.28
N GLY A 19 -10.72 23.46 -3.15
CA GLY A 19 -11.43 22.17 -3.18
C GLY A 19 -12.82 22.24 -3.84
N SER A 20 -13.48 23.42 -3.84
CA SER A 20 -14.81 23.58 -4.43
C SER A 20 -14.81 23.36 -5.94
N GLU A 21 -13.74 23.76 -6.63
CA GLU A 21 -13.60 23.56 -8.08
C GLU A 21 -13.40 22.08 -8.46
N LEU A 22 -12.89 21.28 -7.54
CA LEU A 22 -12.58 19.87 -7.77
C LEU A 22 -13.74 18.92 -7.41
N ALA A 23 -14.72 19.40 -6.63
CA ALA A 23 -15.81 18.56 -6.12
C ALA A 23 -16.64 17.87 -7.25
N PRO A 24 -17.04 18.56 -8.35
CA PRO A 24 -17.75 17.90 -9.44
C PRO A 24 -16.93 16.79 -10.11
N ALA A 25 -15.63 17.04 -10.36
CA ALA A 25 -14.72 16.07 -10.97
C ALA A 25 -14.48 14.86 -10.05
N ALA A 26 -14.35 15.09 -8.73
CA ALA A 26 -14.21 14.02 -7.75
C ALA A 26 -15.48 13.15 -7.65
N ALA A 27 -16.67 13.76 -7.74
CA ALA A 27 -17.94 13.04 -7.80
C ALA A 27 -18.04 12.18 -9.07
N ALA A 28 -17.66 12.74 -10.22
CA ALA A 28 -17.63 12.02 -11.50
C ALA A 28 -16.64 10.84 -11.46
N LEU A 29 -15.44 11.06 -10.89
CA LEU A 29 -14.43 10.03 -10.68
C LEU A 29 -14.96 8.88 -9.80
N SER A 30 -15.62 9.22 -8.69
CA SER A 30 -16.22 8.23 -7.78
C SER A 30 -17.37 7.45 -8.46
N ALA A 31 -18.16 8.09 -9.33
CA ALA A 31 -19.20 7.43 -10.11
C ALA A 31 -18.60 6.49 -11.15
N ALA A 32 -17.52 6.91 -11.84
CA ALA A 32 -16.81 6.09 -12.82
C ALA A 32 -16.27 4.79 -12.18
N TYR A 33 -15.66 4.88 -11.00
CA TYR A 33 -15.19 3.69 -10.28
C TYR A 33 -16.31 2.75 -9.87
N ARG A 34 -17.44 3.29 -9.38
CA ARG A 34 -18.60 2.47 -9.04
C ARG A 34 -19.25 1.79 -10.26
N SER A 35 -19.12 2.36 -11.44
CA SER A 35 -19.59 1.76 -12.71
C SER A 35 -18.60 0.79 -13.35
N GLY A 36 -17.47 0.50 -12.68
CA GLY A 36 -16.45 -0.45 -13.15
C GLY A 36 -15.46 0.12 -14.18
N ARG A 37 -15.47 1.44 -14.42
CA ARG A 37 -14.45 2.07 -15.27
C ARG A 37 -13.08 2.05 -14.55
N ARG A 38 -12.04 1.77 -15.32
CA ARG A 38 -10.68 1.68 -14.80
C ARG A 38 -10.07 3.07 -14.59
N PRO A 39 -9.23 3.27 -13.56
CA PRO A 39 -8.55 4.55 -13.30
C PRO A 39 -7.80 5.10 -14.52
N GLY A 40 -7.04 4.27 -15.24
CA GLY A 40 -6.29 4.67 -16.42
C GLY A 40 -7.14 5.24 -17.57
N GLU A 41 -8.43 4.90 -17.64
CA GLU A 41 -9.37 5.46 -18.63
C GLU A 41 -9.90 6.86 -18.24
N VAL A 42 -9.74 7.23 -16.97
CA VAL A 42 -10.31 8.45 -16.40
C VAL A 42 -9.24 9.52 -16.19
N LEU A 43 -7.99 9.13 -15.96
CA LEU A 43 -6.88 10.04 -15.60
C LEU A 43 -6.19 10.71 -16.81
N ASP A 44 -6.69 10.49 -18.02
CA ASP A 44 -6.17 11.17 -19.22
C ASP A 44 -6.66 12.64 -19.34
N ASP A 45 -7.54 13.09 -18.44
CA ASP A 45 -7.95 14.49 -18.30
C ASP A 45 -7.23 15.18 -17.13
N PRO A 46 -6.66 16.38 -17.33
CA PRO A 46 -5.96 17.12 -16.27
C PRO A 46 -6.83 17.44 -15.04
N THR A 47 -8.15 17.69 -15.24
CA THR A 47 -9.08 17.98 -14.14
C THR A 47 -9.35 16.72 -13.33
N ALA A 48 -9.52 15.58 -14.00
CA ALA A 48 -9.66 14.27 -13.34
C ALA A 48 -8.39 13.90 -12.56
N ALA A 49 -7.19 14.15 -13.12
CA ALA A 49 -5.93 13.94 -12.41
C ALA A 49 -5.80 14.80 -11.14
N ARG A 50 -6.23 16.08 -11.19
CA ARG A 50 -6.29 16.97 -10.01
C ARG A 50 -7.29 16.47 -8.97
N ALA A 51 -8.47 16.05 -9.38
CA ALA A 51 -9.49 15.49 -8.49
C ALA A 51 -8.99 14.18 -7.84
N TYR A 52 -8.32 13.32 -8.62
CA TYR A 52 -7.68 12.10 -8.11
C TYR A 52 -6.63 12.43 -7.05
N ALA A 53 -5.71 13.35 -7.35
CA ALA A 53 -4.68 13.77 -6.40
C ALA A 53 -5.30 14.34 -5.11
N ALA A 54 -6.40 15.07 -5.20
CA ALA A 54 -7.06 15.66 -4.05
C ALA A 54 -7.68 14.63 -3.08
N VAL A 55 -8.20 13.49 -3.60
CA VAL A 55 -8.98 12.53 -2.80
C VAL A 55 -8.36 11.15 -2.68
N ARG A 56 -7.59 10.70 -3.68
CA ARG A 56 -7.02 9.35 -3.70
C ARG A 56 -5.55 9.30 -3.31
N MET A 57 -4.76 10.31 -3.70
CA MET A 57 -3.32 10.33 -3.38
C MET A 57 -3.05 10.25 -1.87
N PRO A 58 -3.75 10.96 -0.96
CA PRO A 58 -3.57 10.78 0.48
C PRO A 58 -3.93 9.36 0.98
N ALA A 59 -4.98 8.75 0.42
CA ALA A 59 -5.40 7.40 0.78
C ALA A 59 -4.37 6.36 0.32
N THR A 60 -3.90 6.44 -0.93
CA THR A 60 -2.85 5.57 -1.46
C THR A 60 -1.54 5.74 -0.68
N PHE A 61 -1.15 6.97 -0.36
CA PHE A 61 0.00 7.25 0.50
C PHE A 61 -0.11 6.54 1.84
N ALA A 62 -1.26 6.64 2.53
CA ALA A 62 -1.46 6.00 3.84
C ALA A 62 -1.39 4.48 3.76
N ALA A 63 -2.01 3.87 2.75
CA ALA A 63 -2.00 2.43 2.52
C ALA A 63 -0.59 1.90 2.21
N VAL A 64 0.11 2.51 1.26
CA VAL A 64 1.48 2.10 0.90
C VAL A 64 2.45 2.32 2.07
N ARG A 65 2.33 3.44 2.79
CA ARG A 65 3.12 3.70 4.00
C ARG A 65 2.91 2.62 5.06
N ALA A 66 1.67 2.21 5.29
CA ALA A 66 1.36 1.13 6.24
C ALA A 66 1.96 -0.21 5.78
N ALA A 67 1.86 -0.55 4.50
CA ALA A 67 2.44 -1.76 3.92
C ALA A 67 3.98 -1.80 4.06
N LEU A 68 4.67 -0.71 3.70
CA LEU A 68 6.13 -0.62 3.78
C LEU A 68 6.63 -0.68 5.24
N ARG A 69 5.93 -0.03 6.18
CA ARG A 69 6.26 -0.12 7.60
C ARG A 69 6.07 -1.52 8.17
N ALA A 70 5.04 -2.23 7.72
CA ALA A 70 4.78 -3.60 8.16
C ALA A 70 5.85 -4.60 7.69
N ALA A 71 6.63 -4.27 6.65
CA ALA A 71 7.78 -5.05 6.19
C ALA A 71 8.98 -5.00 7.16
N GLY A 72 8.96 -4.05 8.08
CA GLY A 72 9.98 -3.92 9.12
C GLY A 72 11.30 -3.28 8.68
N PRO A 73 12.27 -3.15 9.61
CA PRO A 73 13.51 -2.43 9.38
C PRO A 73 14.49 -3.13 8.43
N GLY A 74 14.24 -4.39 8.10
CA GLY A 74 15.03 -5.16 7.14
C GLY A 74 14.85 -4.71 5.69
N LEU A 75 13.79 -3.99 5.36
CA LEU A 75 13.56 -3.42 4.02
C LEU A 75 14.34 -2.10 3.88
N ARG A 76 15.47 -2.11 3.19
CA ARG A 76 16.41 -0.98 3.08
C ARG A 76 16.80 -0.65 1.62
N PRO A 77 15.85 -0.40 0.73
CA PRO A 77 16.16 -0.04 -0.66
C PRO A 77 16.82 1.33 -0.75
N THR A 78 17.69 1.51 -1.73
CA THR A 78 18.27 2.81 -2.10
C THR A 78 17.59 3.38 -3.34
N THR A 79 17.02 2.52 -4.17
CA THR A 79 16.33 2.89 -5.42
C THR A 79 14.91 2.33 -5.44
N LEU A 80 13.95 3.11 -5.97
CA LEU A 80 12.54 2.74 -6.12
C LEU A 80 12.11 2.87 -7.57
N LEU A 81 11.40 1.85 -8.06
CA LEU A 81 10.62 1.90 -9.29
C LEU A 81 9.13 1.82 -8.93
N ASP A 82 8.34 2.84 -9.27
CA ASP A 82 6.90 2.90 -9.04
C ASP A 82 6.15 2.66 -10.37
N ILE A 83 5.56 1.48 -10.54
CA ILE A 83 4.91 1.02 -11.76
C ILE A 83 3.41 1.32 -11.67
N GLY A 84 2.89 2.10 -12.63
CA GLY A 84 1.53 2.64 -12.55
C GLY A 84 1.40 3.70 -11.45
N GLY A 85 2.48 4.45 -11.20
CA GLY A 85 2.59 5.34 -10.03
C GLY A 85 1.76 6.62 -10.11
N GLY A 86 1.19 6.95 -11.27
CA GLY A 86 0.30 8.10 -11.46
C GLY A 86 0.88 9.41 -10.94
N THR A 87 0.30 9.93 -9.85
CA THR A 87 0.75 11.17 -9.19
C THR A 87 1.87 10.95 -8.16
N GLY A 88 2.43 9.73 -8.04
CA GLY A 88 3.57 9.41 -7.19
C GLY A 88 3.26 9.16 -5.71
N ALA A 89 2.05 8.74 -5.37
CA ALA A 89 1.67 8.50 -3.98
C ALA A 89 2.57 7.47 -3.29
N ALA A 90 2.99 6.41 -4.00
CA ALA A 90 3.87 5.38 -3.46
C ALA A 90 5.30 5.90 -3.25
N VAL A 91 5.79 6.80 -4.11
CA VAL A 91 7.10 7.47 -3.92
C VAL A 91 7.09 8.32 -2.64
N TRP A 92 6.02 9.09 -2.39
CA TRP A 92 5.84 9.85 -1.16
C TRP A 92 5.82 8.93 0.07
N ALA A 93 5.10 7.81 -0.01
CA ALA A 93 5.02 6.83 1.07
C ALA A 93 6.39 6.17 1.35
N ALA A 94 7.15 5.87 0.31
CA ALA A 94 8.49 5.30 0.41
C ALA A 94 9.49 6.29 1.04
N ALA A 95 9.51 7.55 0.59
CA ALA A 95 10.34 8.60 1.19
C ALA A 95 10.02 8.82 2.68
N ALA A 96 8.72 8.69 3.06
CA ALA A 96 8.28 8.80 4.45
C ALA A 96 8.62 7.58 5.33
N SER A 97 8.94 6.43 4.74
CA SER A 97 9.05 5.14 5.46
C SER A 97 10.44 4.52 5.40
N LEU A 98 11.21 4.83 4.36
CA LEU A 98 12.47 4.16 4.02
C LEU A 98 13.63 5.16 4.02
N PRO A 99 14.31 5.38 5.16
CA PRO A 99 15.40 6.36 5.27
C PRO A 99 16.61 6.04 4.37
N SER A 100 16.71 4.81 3.88
CA SER A 100 17.75 4.38 2.93
C SER A 100 17.53 4.87 1.51
N LEU A 101 16.30 5.28 1.15
CA LEU A 101 15.94 5.67 -0.21
C LEU A 101 16.74 6.89 -0.68
N ARG A 102 17.24 6.85 -1.91
CA ARG A 102 18.08 7.90 -2.53
C ARG A 102 17.55 8.38 -3.86
N SER A 103 16.84 7.51 -4.60
CA SER A 103 16.24 7.87 -5.88
C SER A 103 14.94 7.12 -6.12
N ALA A 104 14.05 7.71 -6.93
CA ALA A 104 12.80 7.12 -7.33
C ALA A 104 12.52 7.38 -8.81
N HIS A 105 11.92 6.39 -9.46
CA HIS A 105 11.48 6.48 -10.84
C HIS A 105 10.01 6.06 -10.94
N VAL A 106 9.17 6.92 -11.50
CA VAL A 106 7.74 6.68 -11.71
C VAL A 106 7.47 6.37 -13.17
N LEU A 107 6.81 5.26 -13.43
CA LEU A 107 6.27 4.88 -14.75
C LEU A 107 4.75 4.91 -14.71
N ASP A 108 4.11 5.61 -15.65
CA ASP A 108 2.65 5.63 -15.78
C ASP A 108 2.23 5.92 -17.22
N GLY A 109 1.04 5.47 -17.60
CA GLY A 109 0.47 5.71 -18.92
C GLY A 109 -0.16 7.08 -19.10
N SER A 110 -0.55 7.76 -18.00
CA SER A 110 -1.25 9.04 -18.01
C SER A 110 -0.27 10.21 -17.97
N ALA A 111 -0.13 10.92 -19.07
CA ALA A 111 0.69 12.15 -19.13
C ALA A 111 0.18 13.25 -18.17
N PRO A 112 -1.14 13.49 -18.01
CA PRO A 112 -1.63 14.47 -17.04
C PRO A 112 -1.32 14.09 -15.58
N ALA A 113 -1.41 12.81 -15.21
CA ALA A 113 -1.07 12.35 -13.87
C ALA A 113 0.43 12.54 -13.58
N LEU A 114 1.30 12.16 -14.52
CA LEU A 114 2.75 12.36 -14.39
C LEU A 114 3.13 13.83 -14.30
N ALA A 115 2.54 14.70 -15.15
CA ALA A 115 2.81 16.14 -15.12
C ALA A 115 2.40 16.76 -13.78
N LEU A 116 1.26 16.36 -13.23
CA LEU A 116 0.81 16.79 -11.92
C LEU A 116 1.70 16.23 -10.81
N GLY A 117 2.08 14.95 -10.87
CA GLY A 117 2.97 14.29 -9.93
C GLY A 117 4.33 14.98 -9.81
N ARG A 118 4.94 15.35 -10.96
CA ARG A 118 6.19 16.17 -10.99
C ARG A 118 6.02 17.49 -10.26
N ARG A 119 4.92 18.20 -10.47
CA ARG A 119 4.65 19.48 -9.80
C ARG A 119 4.48 19.32 -8.29
N ILE A 120 3.78 18.25 -7.86
CA ILE A 120 3.61 17.92 -6.44
C ILE A 120 4.95 17.55 -5.82
N ALA A 121 5.74 16.70 -6.48
CA ALA A 121 7.04 16.26 -6.00
C ALA A 121 8.08 17.41 -5.94
N ALA A 122 8.06 18.33 -6.88
CA ALA A 122 8.92 19.51 -6.88
C ALA A 122 8.66 20.46 -5.69
N GLY A 123 7.47 20.45 -5.12
CA GLY A 123 7.13 21.22 -3.91
C GLY A 123 7.53 20.53 -2.59
N ALA A 124 8.05 19.30 -2.65
CA ALA A 124 8.41 18.53 -1.46
C ALA A 124 9.73 19.02 -0.83
N PRO A 125 9.84 19.02 0.50
CA PRO A 125 11.11 19.35 1.18
C PRO A 125 12.14 18.19 1.10
N ASP A 126 11.76 17.04 0.56
CA ASP A 126 12.57 15.83 0.48
C ASP A 126 13.29 15.74 -0.87
N PRO A 127 14.63 15.59 -0.90
CA PRO A 127 15.41 15.57 -2.14
C PRO A 127 15.10 14.37 -3.04
N VAL A 128 14.68 13.23 -2.50
CA VAL A 128 14.31 12.06 -3.29
C VAL A 128 13.04 12.35 -4.09
N LEU A 129 12.06 13.03 -3.48
CA LEU A 129 10.84 13.45 -4.15
C LEU A 129 11.12 14.50 -5.21
N ALA A 130 11.85 15.56 -4.86
CA ALA A 130 12.18 16.65 -5.78
C ALA A 130 13.03 16.16 -6.97
N GLY A 131 13.89 15.17 -6.78
CA GLY A 131 14.76 14.57 -7.79
C GLY A 131 14.17 13.34 -8.49
N ALA A 132 12.92 12.96 -8.22
CA ALA A 132 12.31 11.77 -8.83
C ALA A 132 12.19 11.92 -10.35
N THR A 133 12.44 10.82 -11.05
CA THR A 133 12.29 10.76 -12.52
C THR A 133 10.89 10.22 -12.87
N TRP A 134 10.37 10.66 -14.01
CA TRP A 134 9.00 10.37 -14.43
C TRP A 134 8.98 10.04 -15.92
N THR A 135 8.52 8.86 -16.28
CA THR A 135 8.46 8.39 -17.67
C THR A 135 7.05 7.98 -18.03
N GLN A 136 6.56 8.50 -19.14
CA GLN A 136 5.30 8.04 -19.70
C GLN A 136 5.53 6.72 -20.42
N ALA A 137 4.91 5.66 -19.90
CA ALA A 137 4.95 4.34 -20.50
C ALA A 137 3.69 3.56 -20.14
N ARG A 138 3.18 2.76 -21.08
CA ARG A 138 2.06 1.84 -20.86
C ARG A 138 2.56 0.42 -20.89
N TRP A 139 2.06 -0.40 -19.97
CA TRP A 139 2.37 -1.83 -19.95
C TRP A 139 1.82 -2.53 -21.21
N PRO A 140 2.60 -3.42 -21.87
CA PRO A 140 3.94 -3.88 -21.53
C PRO A 140 5.06 -2.91 -21.93
N VAL A 141 6.10 -2.82 -21.09
CA VAL A 141 7.28 -1.97 -21.28
C VAL A 141 8.48 -2.59 -20.58
N ASP A 142 9.68 -2.36 -21.09
CA ASP A 142 10.91 -2.74 -20.41
C ASP A 142 11.08 -1.94 -19.12
N LEU A 143 11.27 -2.64 -18.00
CA LEU A 143 11.41 -2.04 -16.69
C LEU A 143 12.90 -1.79 -16.37
N PRO A 144 13.28 -0.62 -15.87
CA PRO A 144 14.61 -0.41 -15.31
C PRO A 144 14.78 -1.21 -14.00
N GLY A 145 16.04 -1.51 -13.64
CA GLY A 145 16.36 -2.15 -12.38
C GLY A 145 16.18 -1.19 -11.19
N ALA A 146 15.78 -1.73 -10.04
CA ALA A 146 15.67 -1.02 -8.77
C ALA A 146 15.85 -1.98 -7.59
N ASP A 147 16.09 -1.45 -6.37
CA ASP A 147 16.09 -2.29 -5.17
C ASP A 147 14.67 -2.68 -4.75
N LEU A 148 13.71 -1.76 -4.94
CA LEU A 148 12.29 -1.95 -4.64
C LEU A 148 11.44 -1.56 -5.85
N ALA A 149 10.49 -2.41 -6.22
CA ALA A 149 9.39 -2.06 -7.13
C ALA A 149 8.08 -1.93 -6.34
N THR A 150 7.27 -0.92 -6.65
CA THR A 150 5.92 -0.74 -6.12
C THR A 150 4.88 -0.81 -7.24
N LEU A 151 3.76 -1.49 -6.97
CA LEU A 151 2.55 -1.52 -7.77
C LEU A 151 1.39 -1.21 -6.83
N ALA A 152 0.87 0.03 -6.86
CA ALA A 152 -0.14 0.48 -5.91
C ALA A 152 -1.42 0.89 -6.62
N TYR A 153 -2.50 0.14 -6.41
CA TYR A 153 -3.82 0.33 -7.05
C TYR A 153 -3.74 0.29 -8.59
N PHE A 154 -2.81 -0.52 -9.09
CA PHE A 154 -2.52 -0.64 -10.52
C PHE A 154 -2.90 -2.01 -11.09
N ALA A 155 -2.72 -3.11 -10.34
CA ALA A 155 -2.99 -4.46 -10.85
C ALA A 155 -4.46 -4.62 -11.26
N GLY A 156 -5.40 -4.07 -10.50
CA GLY A 156 -6.83 -4.08 -10.85
C GLY A 156 -7.21 -3.40 -12.18
N GLU A 157 -6.30 -2.62 -12.78
CA GLU A 157 -6.48 -2.03 -14.11
C GLU A 157 -6.14 -3.01 -15.25
N LEU A 158 -5.47 -4.10 -14.94
CA LEU A 158 -4.95 -5.08 -15.90
C LEU A 158 -5.82 -6.34 -15.92
N ARG A 159 -5.76 -7.08 -17.04
CA ARG A 159 -6.33 -8.43 -17.10
C ARG A 159 -5.46 -9.39 -16.27
N PRO A 160 -6.02 -10.50 -15.77
CA PRO A 160 -5.28 -11.44 -14.90
C PRO A 160 -3.92 -11.88 -15.45
N GLU A 161 -3.82 -12.16 -16.74
CA GLU A 161 -2.56 -12.57 -17.38
C GLU A 161 -1.54 -11.42 -17.41
N GLN A 162 -2.00 -10.20 -17.58
CA GLN A 162 -1.16 -9.01 -17.55
C GLN A 162 -0.70 -8.67 -16.13
N GLN A 163 -1.55 -8.95 -15.10
CA GLN A 163 -1.17 -8.81 -13.69
C GLN A 163 0.01 -9.73 -13.35
N VAL A 164 -0.08 -11.01 -13.72
CA VAL A 164 1.02 -11.96 -13.54
C VAL A 164 2.28 -11.48 -14.27
N ALA A 165 2.14 -11.07 -15.53
CA ALA A 165 3.28 -10.64 -16.34
C ALA A 165 3.99 -9.39 -15.77
N VAL A 166 3.24 -8.38 -15.30
CA VAL A 166 3.86 -7.16 -14.74
C VAL A 166 4.52 -7.42 -13.39
N VAL A 167 3.93 -8.27 -12.54
CA VAL A 167 4.54 -8.65 -11.26
C VAL A 167 5.80 -9.47 -11.49
N ALA A 168 5.80 -10.39 -12.45
CA ALA A 168 6.97 -11.17 -12.83
C ALA A 168 8.09 -10.25 -13.36
N ALA A 169 7.76 -9.32 -14.26
CA ALA A 169 8.75 -8.37 -14.78
C ALA A 169 9.32 -7.47 -13.66
N ALA A 170 8.48 -7.01 -12.72
CA ALA A 170 8.95 -6.27 -11.55
C ALA A 170 9.89 -7.12 -10.67
N ALA A 171 9.55 -8.39 -10.46
CA ALA A 171 10.38 -9.33 -9.70
C ALA A 171 11.72 -9.63 -10.40
N GLU A 172 11.79 -9.67 -11.72
CA GLU A 172 13.05 -9.82 -12.47
C GLU A 172 14.00 -8.62 -12.28
N ARG A 173 13.45 -7.43 -12.08
CA ARG A 173 14.18 -6.15 -12.05
C ARG A 173 14.42 -5.60 -10.64
N ALA A 174 13.78 -6.18 -9.61
CA ALA A 174 13.89 -5.66 -8.24
C ALA A 174 14.25 -6.77 -7.24
N GLY A 175 14.97 -6.38 -6.18
CA GLY A 175 15.26 -7.25 -5.03
C GLY A 175 14.09 -7.36 -4.05
N ALA A 176 13.19 -6.38 -4.08
CA ALA A 176 11.95 -6.37 -3.30
C ALA A 176 10.78 -5.87 -4.16
N VAL A 177 9.59 -6.38 -3.90
CA VAL A 177 8.35 -5.96 -4.58
C VAL A 177 7.27 -5.73 -3.54
N ALA A 178 6.57 -4.59 -3.63
CA ALA A 178 5.41 -4.26 -2.83
C ALA A 178 4.19 -4.05 -3.75
N VAL A 179 3.15 -4.86 -3.55
CA VAL A 179 1.87 -4.73 -4.24
C VAL A 179 0.80 -4.32 -3.24
N VAL A 180 0.05 -3.28 -3.56
CA VAL A 180 -1.03 -2.75 -2.71
C VAL A 180 -2.27 -2.54 -3.56
N GLU A 181 -3.39 -3.15 -3.16
CA GLU A 181 -4.65 -3.13 -3.89
C GLU A 181 -5.83 -2.77 -2.96
N PRO A 182 -6.99 -2.38 -3.48
CA PRO A 182 -8.15 -2.11 -2.65
C PRO A 182 -8.50 -3.28 -1.72
N GLY A 183 -8.91 -2.98 -0.48
CA GLY A 183 -9.34 -3.98 0.51
C GLY A 183 -10.72 -4.56 0.21
N THR A 184 -10.96 -4.94 -1.04
CA THR A 184 -12.19 -5.57 -1.56
C THR A 184 -11.92 -7.03 -1.93
N PRO A 185 -12.97 -7.88 -2.08
CA PRO A 185 -12.75 -9.25 -2.58
C PRO A 185 -11.99 -9.29 -3.91
N ALA A 186 -12.28 -8.39 -4.85
CA ALA A 186 -11.59 -8.31 -6.14
C ALA A 186 -10.11 -7.92 -5.97
N GLY A 187 -9.82 -6.86 -5.21
CA GLY A 187 -8.42 -6.46 -4.95
C GLY A 187 -7.62 -7.50 -4.17
N PHE A 188 -8.29 -8.27 -3.29
CA PHE A 188 -7.65 -9.40 -2.64
C PHE A 188 -7.33 -10.55 -3.61
N ALA A 189 -8.22 -10.84 -4.57
CA ALA A 189 -7.97 -11.83 -5.60
C ALA A 189 -6.78 -11.42 -6.51
N ASP A 190 -6.69 -10.12 -6.85
CA ASP A 190 -5.55 -9.56 -7.59
C ASP A 190 -4.25 -9.72 -6.79
N LEU A 191 -4.32 -9.45 -5.49
CA LEU A 191 -3.19 -9.60 -4.57
C LEU A 191 -2.73 -11.05 -4.43
N LEU A 192 -3.63 -12.03 -4.37
CA LEU A 192 -3.27 -13.44 -4.31
C LEU A 192 -2.48 -13.86 -5.56
N ARG A 193 -2.90 -13.43 -6.76
CA ARG A 193 -2.14 -13.68 -7.99
C ARG A 193 -0.72 -13.10 -7.93
N ALA A 194 -0.59 -11.87 -7.43
CA ALA A 194 0.71 -11.23 -7.25
C ALA A 194 1.58 -12.00 -6.24
N ARG A 195 1.00 -12.39 -5.11
CA ARG A 195 1.67 -13.18 -4.07
C ARG A 195 2.20 -14.51 -4.61
N ASP A 196 1.35 -15.25 -5.31
CA ASP A 196 1.70 -16.57 -5.84
C ASP A 196 2.77 -16.46 -6.95
N THR A 197 2.69 -15.41 -7.77
CA THR A 197 3.73 -15.09 -8.76
C THR A 197 5.08 -14.83 -8.08
N LEU A 198 5.12 -14.00 -7.04
CA LEU A 198 6.35 -13.68 -6.31
C LEU A 198 6.95 -14.91 -5.63
N LEU A 199 6.14 -15.74 -4.99
CA LEU A 199 6.58 -16.99 -4.37
C LEU A 199 7.16 -17.95 -5.43
N GLY A 200 6.48 -18.10 -6.58
CA GLY A 200 6.94 -18.91 -7.70
C GLY A 200 8.25 -18.42 -8.31
N MET A 201 8.62 -17.17 -8.11
CA MET A 201 9.88 -16.56 -8.57
C MET A 201 10.99 -16.54 -7.50
N GLY A 202 10.82 -17.25 -6.38
CA GLY A 202 11.82 -17.36 -5.33
C GLY A 202 11.87 -16.13 -4.40
N PHE A 203 10.75 -15.41 -4.27
CA PHE A 203 10.62 -14.38 -3.24
C PHE A 203 10.01 -14.97 -1.98
N ARG A 204 10.27 -14.32 -0.84
CA ARG A 204 9.64 -14.61 0.45
C ARG A 204 8.78 -13.43 0.87
N ILE A 205 7.61 -13.71 1.41
CA ILE A 205 6.73 -12.65 1.91
C ILE A 205 7.25 -12.17 3.26
N VAL A 206 7.50 -10.87 3.38
CA VAL A 206 7.91 -10.25 4.65
C VAL A 206 6.73 -9.58 5.36
N ALA A 207 5.70 -9.17 4.62
CA ALA A 207 4.43 -8.65 5.16
C ALA A 207 3.29 -8.81 4.15
N PRO A 208 2.05 -8.98 4.61
CA PRO A 208 1.58 -9.13 5.98
C PRO A 208 1.70 -10.57 6.50
N CYS A 209 1.91 -11.54 5.58
CA CYS A 209 1.78 -12.97 5.86
C CYS A 209 2.86 -13.44 6.82
N PRO A 210 2.50 -14.19 7.87
CA PRO A 210 3.46 -14.79 8.80
C PRO A 210 4.13 -16.05 8.21
N GLN A 211 3.76 -16.47 6.99
CA GLN A 211 4.22 -17.70 6.34
C GLN A 211 4.12 -17.59 4.80
N ASP A 212 4.81 -18.46 4.06
CA ASP A 212 4.83 -18.51 2.59
C ASP A 212 3.94 -19.61 2.00
N LEU A 213 3.26 -20.40 2.85
CA LEU A 213 2.34 -21.45 2.45
C LEU A 213 1.03 -20.86 1.89
N ASP A 214 0.09 -21.71 1.49
CA ASP A 214 -1.20 -21.31 0.95
C ASP A 214 -1.95 -20.36 1.89
N CYS A 215 -2.57 -19.36 1.29
CA CYS A 215 -3.36 -18.42 2.07
C CYS A 215 -4.65 -19.08 2.59
N PRO A 216 -4.92 -19.05 3.91
CA PRO A 216 -6.11 -19.70 4.47
C PRO A 216 -7.44 -19.09 3.99
N TRP A 217 -7.42 -17.91 3.39
CA TRP A 217 -8.60 -17.28 2.81
C TRP A 217 -8.69 -17.40 1.28
N ALA A 218 -7.75 -18.10 0.63
CA ALA A 218 -7.76 -18.24 -0.84
C ALA A 218 -9.02 -18.91 -1.38
N THR A 219 -9.61 -19.83 -0.61
CA THR A 219 -10.79 -20.63 -1.00
C THR A 219 -12.07 -20.26 -0.26
N GLY A 220 -12.02 -19.24 0.62
CA GLY A 220 -13.14 -18.84 1.47
C GLY A 220 -13.98 -17.70 0.88
N SER A 221 -15.04 -17.32 1.60
CA SER A 221 -15.85 -16.13 1.32
C SER A 221 -15.33 -14.85 1.99
N ASP A 222 -14.32 -14.97 2.83
CA ASP A 222 -13.68 -13.85 3.53
C ASP A 222 -12.33 -13.52 2.89
N TRP A 223 -11.80 -12.32 3.13
CA TRP A 223 -10.57 -11.86 2.48
C TRP A 223 -9.68 -11.05 3.42
N CYS A 224 -8.36 -11.11 3.20
CA CYS A 224 -7.36 -10.38 3.97
C CYS A 224 -7.29 -8.92 3.52
N HIS A 225 -7.56 -8.00 4.44
CA HIS A 225 -7.40 -6.57 4.23
C HIS A 225 -7.07 -5.87 5.54
N PHE A 226 -6.62 -4.63 5.47
CA PHE A 226 -6.19 -3.82 6.60
C PHE A 226 -6.69 -2.39 6.47
N PRO A 227 -6.91 -1.66 7.56
CA PRO A 227 -7.24 -0.25 7.53
C PRO A 227 -5.97 0.60 7.63
N ALA A 228 -5.89 1.66 6.84
CA ALA A 228 -4.95 2.76 7.08
C ALA A 228 -5.75 4.02 7.38
N ARG A 229 -5.62 4.53 8.61
CA ARG A 229 -6.27 5.77 9.00
C ARG A 229 -5.50 6.96 8.45
N LEU A 230 -6.21 7.87 7.80
CA LEU A 230 -5.67 9.14 7.36
C LEU A 230 -6.54 10.30 7.84
N PRO A 231 -5.93 11.42 8.26
CA PRO A 231 -6.66 12.66 8.51
C PRO A 231 -7.18 13.23 7.19
N ARG A 232 -8.33 13.86 7.23
CA ARG A 232 -8.85 14.63 6.09
C ARG A 232 -8.52 16.09 6.26
N SER A 233 -7.71 16.64 5.35
CA SER A 233 -7.48 18.08 5.27
C SER A 233 -8.79 18.84 5.01
N ALA A 234 -8.79 20.14 5.18
CA ALA A 234 -9.96 20.98 4.89
C ALA A 234 -10.41 20.82 3.44
N ARG A 235 -9.44 20.84 2.50
CA ARG A 235 -9.69 20.59 1.07
C ARG A 235 -10.30 19.20 0.84
N HIS A 236 -9.75 18.15 1.43
CA HIS A 236 -10.24 16.78 1.26
C HIS A 236 -11.70 16.66 1.73
N ARG A 237 -12.05 17.28 2.88
CA ARG A 237 -13.44 17.32 3.37
C ARG A 237 -14.36 18.08 2.41
N GLN A 238 -13.91 19.21 1.89
CA GLN A 238 -14.68 20.03 0.96
C GLN A 238 -14.95 19.28 -0.34
N VAL A 239 -13.93 18.64 -0.92
CA VAL A 239 -14.05 17.87 -2.18
C VAL A 239 -14.98 16.69 -2.04
N LYS A 240 -14.92 15.95 -0.91
CA LYS A 240 -15.78 14.76 -0.65
C LYS A 240 -17.13 15.10 0.00
N GLY A 241 -17.41 16.35 0.38
CA GLY A 241 -18.58 16.70 1.19
C GLY A 241 -18.59 15.97 2.55
N ALA A 242 -17.42 15.68 3.12
CA ALA A 242 -17.29 14.83 4.29
C ALA A 242 -17.29 15.64 5.58
N ARG A 243 -18.03 15.14 6.62
CA ARG A 243 -18.09 15.78 7.95
C ARG A 243 -16.99 15.32 8.90
N LEU A 244 -16.58 14.04 8.79
CA LEU A 244 -15.53 13.46 9.66
C LEU A 244 -14.14 13.99 9.27
N GLY A 245 -13.32 14.27 10.27
CA GLY A 245 -11.94 14.72 10.10
C GLY A 245 -10.94 13.62 9.72
N TRP A 246 -11.40 12.40 9.52
CA TRP A 246 -10.58 11.24 9.17
C TRP A 246 -11.37 10.24 8.31
N GLU A 247 -10.64 9.34 7.65
CA GLU A 247 -11.19 8.14 6.99
C GLU A 247 -10.23 6.97 7.16
N ASP A 248 -10.76 5.77 7.04
CA ASP A 248 -9.98 4.54 6.98
C ASP A 248 -9.98 4.02 5.55
N GLU A 249 -8.82 4.08 4.89
CA GLU A 249 -8.62 3.39 3.61
C GLU A 249 -8.43 1.91 3.89
N LYS A 250 -9.28 1.08 3.29
CA LYS A 250 -9.14 -0.37 3.34
C LYS A 250 -8.31 -0.85 2.17
N PHE A 251 -7.25 -1.60 2.45
CA PHE A 251 -6.32 -2.10 1.44
C PHE A 251 -5.89 -3.54 1.74
N SER A 252 -5.54 -4.26 0.69
CA SER A 252 -4.84 -5.53 0.74
C SER A 252 -3.43 -5.33 0.22
N TYR A 253 -2.43 -6.04 0.75
CA TYR A 253 -1.05 -5.84 0.33
C TYR A 253 -0.18 -7.06 0.50
N VAL A 254 0.91 -7.10 -0.25
CA VAL A 254 2.03 -8.00 -0.07
C VAL A 254 3.33 -7.22 -0.26
N VAL A 255 4.29 -7.43 0.64
CA VAL A 255 5.68 -7.03 0.47
C VAL A 255 6.52 -8.29 0.49
N ALA A 256 7.29 -8.49 -0.56
CA ALA A 256 8.14 -9.65 -0.73
C ALA A 256 9.58 -9.23 -1.04
N VAL A 257 10.53 -10.02 -0.60
CA VAL A 257 11.97 -9.83 -0.87
C VAL A 257 12.52 -11.08 -1.53
N ARG A 258 13.48 -10.91 -2.45
CA ARG A 258 14.16 -12.04 -3.08
C ARG A 258 14.93 -12.81 -2.03
N ASP A 259 14.78 -14.12 -2.03
CA ASP A 259 15.56 -15.00 -1.16
C ASP A 259 17.01 -15.00 -1.63
N GLY A 260 17.94 -14.58 -0.77
CA GLY A 260 19.37 -14.57 -1.08
C GLY A 260 19.97 -15.93 -0.79
N ALA A 261 20.91 -16.39 -1.65
CA ALA A 261 21.59 -17.68 -1.51
C ALA A 261 22.36 -17.84 -0.17
N ASP A 262 22.67 -16.74 0.52
CA ASP A 262 23.46 -16.73 1.77
C ASP A 262 22.62 -16.56 3.04
N ARG A 263 21.27 -16.61 2.98
CA ARG A 263 20.44 -16.53 4.17
C ARG A 263 20.24 -17.92 4.79
N PRO A 264 20.42 -18.06 6.11
CA PRO A 264 20.15 -19.33 6.79
C PRO A 264 18.70 -19.75 6.56
N GLU A 265 18.50 -21.05 6.40
CA GLU A 265 17.17 -21.66 6.39
C GLU A 265 16.43 -21.23 7.66
N GLY A 266 15.29 -20.59 7.50
CA GLY A 266 14.49 -20.13 8.63
C GLY A 266 13.56 -18.98 8.28
N ARG A 267 12.87 -18.52 9.28
CA ARG A 267 11.93 -17.40 9.19
C ARG A 267 12.68 -16.10 8.95
N PRO A 268 12.24 -15.23 8.01
CA PRO A 268 12.86 -13.92 7.81
C PRO A 268 12.88 -13.13 9.12
N GLU A 269 14.01 -12.45 9.38
CA GLU A 269 14.13 -11.58 10.55
C GLU A 269 13.02 -10.51 10.55
N GLY A 270 12.38 -10.32 11.69
CA GLY A 270 11.26 -9.40 11.85
C GLY A 270 9.89 -9.90 11.36
N ARG A 271 9.80 -11.10 10.77
CA ARG A 271 8.51 -11.67 10.36
C ARG A 271 7.72 -12.13 11.59
N PRO A 272 6.46 -11.70 11.81
CA PRO A 272 5.70 -12.02 13.01
C PRO A 272 5.25 -13.49 13.05
N GLU A 273 5.01 -14.06 14.23
CA GLU A 273 4.43 -15.42 14.39
C GLU A 273 3.00 -15.51 13.92
N GLY A 274 2.28 -14.43 14.08
CA GLY A 274 0.95 -14.24 13.58
C GLY A 274 0.68 -12.78 13.28
N ARG A 275 -0.38 -12.52 12.52
CA ARG A 275 -0.86 -11.19 12.18
C ARG A 275 -2.32 -11.06 12.59
N ILE A 276 -2.65 -10.03 13.35
CA ILE A 276 -4.04 -9.71 13.69
C ILE A 276 -4.73 -9.21 12.40
N VAL A 277 -5.76 -9.93 11.96
CA VAL A 277 -6.40 -9.75 10.66
C VAL A 277 -7.84 -9.23 10.72
N ARG A 278 -8.31 -8.91 11.93
CA ARG A 278 -9.61 -8.25 12.22
C ARG A 278 -9.46 -7.33 13.42
N HIS A 279 -10.41 -6.41 13.59
CA HIS A 279 -10.45 -5.59 14.81
C HIS A 279 -10.50 -6.48 16.07
N PRO A 280 -9.61 -6.24 17.07
CA PRO A 280 -9.72 -6.88 18.38
C PRO A 280 -11.08 -6.60 19.01
N VAL A 281 -11.72 -7.65 19.53
CA VAL A 281 -13.00 -7.52 20.24
C VAL A 281 -12.72 -7.46 21.75
N GLN A 282 -12.86 -6.27 22.32
CA GLN A 282 -12.66 -6.06 23.76
C GLN A 282 -13.95 -6.33 24.52
N ARG A 283 -13.86 -7.19 25.56
CA ARG A 283 -14.94 -7.48 26.50
C ARG A 283 -14.44 -7.32 27.93
N LYS A 284 -15.35 -7.31 28.91
CA LYS A 284 -14.96 -7.21 30.32
C LYS A 284 -14.02 -8.37 30.70
N GLY A 285 -12.75 -8.04 30.95
CA GLY A 285 -11.74 -9.00 31.41
C GLY A 285 -11.15 -9.92 30.32
N MET A 286 -11.44 -9.70 29.04
CA MET A 286 -10.90 -10.49 27.94
C MET A 286 -10.79 -9.68 26.63
N VAL A 287 -9.85 -10.05 25.80
CA VAL A 287 -9.71 -9.58 24.41
C VAL A 287 -9.71 -10.80 23.50
N GLU A 288 -10.50 -10.73 22.44
CA GLU A 288 -10.53 -11.73 21.38
C GLU A 288 -9.83 -11.19 20.15
N LEU A 289 -8.87 -11.94 19.62
CA LEU A 289 -8.10 -11.61 18.43
C LEU A 289 -8.37 -12.65 17.34
N THR A 290 -8.51 -12.20 16.11
CA THR A 290 -8.48 -13.07 14.93
C THR A 290 -7.09 -12.98 14.33
N VAL A 291 -6.35 -14.08 14.33
CA VAL A 291 -4.92 -14.12 13.98
C VAL A 291 -4.70 -15.06 12.81
N CYS A 292 -4.05 -14.55 11.75
CA CYS A 292 -3.43 -15.41 10.75
C CYS A 292 -2.08 -15.88 11.30
N ALA A 293 -1.93 -17.20 11.53
CA ALA A 293 -0.77 -17.79 12.20
C ALA A 293 0.31 -18.24 11.19
N ALA A 294 1.54 -18.41 11.67
CA ALA A 294 2.64 -18.96 10.89
C ALA A 294 2.41 -20.42 10.46
N ARG A 295 1.63 -21.18 11.22
CA ARG A 295 1.03 -22.44 10.76
C ARG A 295 -0.22 -22.10 9.97
N PRO A 296 -0.49 -22.78 8.84
CA PRO A 296 -1.63 -22.41 8.00
C PRO A 296 -2.94 -22.42 8.79
N GLY A 297 -3.58 -21.27 8.86
CA GLY A 297 -4.87 -21.16 9.53
C GLY A 297 -5.17 -19.77 10.05
N ILE A 298 -6.47 -19.55 10.30
CA ILE A 298 -6.98 -18.40 11.03
C ILE A 298 -7.36 -18.88 12.41
N GLU A 299 -6.72 -18.31 13.42
CA GLU A 299 -6.94 -18.69 14.83
C GLU A 299 -7.75 -17.60 15.54
N ARG A 300 -8.61 -18.05 16.43
CA ARG A 300 -9.28 -17.18 17.39
C ARG A 300 -8.55 -17.29 18.72
N VAL A 301 -7.82 -16.25 19.10
CA VAL A 301 -7.05 -16.18 20.33
C VAL A 301 -7.82 -15.38 21.37
N ILE A 302 -8.08 -15.98 22.54
CA ILE A 302 -8.74 -15.31 23.66
C ILE A 302 -7.70 -15.06 24.75
N VAL A 303 -7.43 -13.77 25.02
CA VAL A 303 -6.49 -13.34 26.06
C VAL A 303 -7.26 -12.79 27.24
N SER A 304 -7.17 -13.43 28.39
CA SER A 304 -7.88 -13.05 29.60
C SER A 304 -7.04 -12.14 30.49
N LYS A 305 -7.68 -11.40 31.39
CA LYS A 305 -7.00 -10.57 32.40
C LYS A 305 -5.99 -11.35 33.25
N ARG A 306 -6.17 -12.68 33.37
CA ARG A 306 -5.23 -13.57 34.11
C ARG A 306 -3.88 -13.72 33.41
N SER A 307 -3.81 -13.46 32.10
CA SER A 307 -2.58 -13.55 31.30
C SER A 307 -1.64 -12.34 31.51
N GLY A 308 -1.93 -11.44 32.46
CA GLY A 308 -1.01 -10.37 32.85
C GLY A 308 -0.54 -9.46 31.71
N ALA A 309 0.74 -9.55 31.36
CA ALA A 309 1.36 -8.74 30.32
C ALA A 309 0.71 -8.94 28.94
N ASP A 310 0.39 -10.19 28.59
CA ASP A 310 -0.25 -10.50 27.30
C ASP A 310 -1.62 -9.85 27.18
N TYR A 311 -2.38 -9.78 28.28
CA TYR A 311 -3.66 -9.09 28.27
C TYR A 311 -3.53 -7.59 28.04
N LYS A 312 -2.50 -6.96 28.62
CA LYS A 312 -2.19 -5.55 28.35
C LYS A 312 -1.83 -5.36 26.88
N ALA A 313 -0.93 -6.19 26.36
CA ALA A 313 -0.55 -6.17 24.95
C ALA A 313 -1.75 -6.37 24.00
N ALA A 314 -2.63 -7.34 24.31
CA ALA A 314 -3.83 -7.60 23.51
C ALA A 314 -4.83 -6.42 23.52
N ARG A 315 -4.91 -5.68 24.64
CA ARG A 315 -5.76 -4.47 24.73
C ARG A 315 -5.25 -3.31 23.90
N ASP A 316 -3.95 -3.19 23.79
CA ASP A 316 -3.27 -2.13 23.06
C ASP A 316 -3.10 -2.47 21.57
N ALA A 317 -3.27 -3.75 21.21
CA ALA A 317 -3.11 -4.26 19.85
C ALA A 317 -4.23 -3.78 18.90
N GLY A 318 -3.87 -3.52 17.66
CA GLY A 318 -4.74 -3.12 16.58
C GLY A 318 -4.82 -4.14 15.44
N TRP A 319 -5.73 -3.90 14.52
CA TRP A 319 -5.81 -4.66 13.27
C TRP A 319 -4.58 -4.39 12.41
N GLY A 320 -3.84 -5.42 12.06
CA GLY A 320 -2.58 -5.36 11.31
C GLY A 320 -1.34 -5.57 12.17
N ASP A 321 -1.45 -5.56 13.49
CA ASP A 321 -0.32 -5.76 14.38
C ASP A 321 0.17 -7.21 14.41
N ALA A 322 1.43 -7.39 14.76
CA ALA A 322 2.02 -8.69 15.04
C ALA A 322 1.41 -9.32 16.29
N TRP A 323 1.26 -10.65 16.31
CA TRP A 323 0.83 -11.40 17.48
C TRP A 323 1.56 -12.76 17.60
N PRO A 324 2.12 -13.12 18.74
CA PRO A 324 2.33 -12.24 19.91
C PRO A 324 3.18 -11.01 19.54
N PRO A 325 3.12 -9.93 20.35
CA PRO A 325 3.98 -8.78 20.11
C PRO A 325 5.44 -9.21 20.25
N HIS A 326 6.32 -8.62 19.43
CA HIS A 326 7.75 -8.82 19.63
C HIS A 326 8.16 -8.22 20.98
N PRO A 327 9.07 -8.88 21.72
CA PRO A 327 9.59 -8.36 22.99
C PRO A 327 10.33 -7.04 22.81
#